data_5d93ee1a3401cd5e3cb265b9f68d00ca
#
_entry.id   5d93ee1a3401cd5e3cb265b9f68d00ca
#
_cell.length_a   1.000
_cell.length_b   1.000
_cell.length_c   1.000
_cell.angle_alpha   90.00
_cell.angle_beta   90.00
_cell.angle_gamma   90.00
#
_symmetry.space_group_name_H-M   'P 1'
#
loop_
_entity.id
_entity.type
_entity.pdbx_description
1 polymer ?
#
loop_
_entity_poly.entity_id
_entity_poly.type
_entity_poly.pdbx_seq_one_letter_code
_entity_poly.pdbx_strand_id
1 'polypeptide(L)'
;MGLEIIHLGSGSRGNSTLVTSGDSSILIDCGFSLKQIELRLKRIDVKPDSIDAIIVTHHHGDHSKSALRASQKWESKLYSNTETAIKMGWNPISECRTFGNLERLEISEEISVLPIPIPHDDAENIALIVSNGDGYRAGFATDLGEATVELKRHLKGCAHISIEANYDHNKLMQGLYPDSLKRRITGRGGHLSNSQTADIISEILTPNLRTIVLCHLSDKNNAPHLAESEVLMQIANEFKGSIFISGQDGPDFKIVVGEKEIKKITYSQN
;
A
#
# COMPACT_ATOMS: atom_id res chain seq x y z
N MET A 1 5.63 21.34 -0.78
CA MET A 1 6.04 20.34 0.24
C MET A 1 5.98 18.94 -0.38
N GLY A 2 6.79 17.97 0.07
CA GLY A 2 6.77 16.61 -0.47
C GLY A 2 5.66 15.76 0.15
N LEU A 3 5.49 14.54 -0.40
CA LEU A 3 4.74 13.47 0.26
C LEU A 3 5.69 12.72 1.21
N GLU A 4 5.27 12.51 2.44
CA GLU A 4 5.95 11.63 3.39
C GLU A 4 5.18 10.32 3.50
N ILE A 5 5.88 9.19 3.44
CA ILE A 5 5.28 7.86 3.41
C ILE A 5 5.94 6.99 4.47
N ILE A 6 5.13 6.40 5.35
CA ILE A 6 5.59 5.52 6.41
C ILE A 6 4.71 4.27 6.43
N HIS A 7 5.30 3.13 6.08
CA HIS A 7 4.63 1.85 6.28
C HIS A 7 4.67 1.50 7.77
N LEU A 8 3.52 1.52 8.43
CA LEU A 8 3.40 1.08 9.83
C LEU A 8 3.58 -0.43 9.95
N GLY A 9 3.45 -1.14 8.86
CA GLY A 9 3.71 -2.55 8.67
C GLY A 9 2.99 -3.06 7.44
N SER A 10 3.52 -4.15 6.83
CA SER A 10 2.98 -4.72 5.60
C SER A 10 3.15 -6.23 5.55
N GLY A 11 2.06 -6.97 5.31
CA GLY A 11 2.01 -8.43 5.22
C GLY A 11 0.73 -9.01 5.82
N SER A 12 0.60 -10.33 5.80
CA SER A 12 -0.63 -11.07 6.16
C SER A 12 -1.12 -10.89 7.60
N ARG A 13 -0.33 -10.28 8.50
CA ARG A 13 -0.74 -10.01 9.89
C ARG A 13 -1.35 -8.62 10.06
N GLY A 14 -1.29 -7.77 9.03
CA GLY A 14 -1.86 -6.44 8.98
C GLY A 14 -1.06 -5.52 8.08
N ASN A 15 -1.77 -4.65 7.39
CA ASN A 15 -1.25 -3.61 6.52
C ASN A 15 -1.75 -2.26 7.01
N SER A 16 -0.87 -1.28 7.01
CA SER A 16 -1.23 0.11 7.28
C SER A 16 -0.09 1.03 6.84
N THR A 17 -0.41 2.07 6.09
CA THR A 17 0.55 3.05 5.59
C THR A 17 0.07 4.46 5.87
N LEU A 18 0.88 5.24 6.56
CA LEU A 18 0.64 6.67 6.78
C LEU A 18 1.24 7.46 5.62
N VAL A 19 0.44 8.37 5.05
CA VAL A 19 0.89 9.34 4.04
C VAL A 19 0.55 10.73 4.53
N THR A 20 1.53 11.63 4.52
CA THR A 20 1.35 13.02 4.96
C THR A 20 1.84 14.01 3.91
N SER A 21 1.21 15.17 3.84
CA SER A 21 1.63 16.34 3.05
C SER A 21 1.23 17.60 3.79
N GLY A 22 2.19 18.43 4.14
CA GLY A 22 1.92 19.60 4.98
C GLY A 22 1.31 19.21 6.33
N ASP A 23 0.15 19.79 6.64
CA ASP A 23 -0.59 19.50 7.87
C ASP A 23 -1.62 18.35 7.70
N SER A 24 -1.78 17.83 6.47
CA SER A 24 -2.73 16.78 6.17
C SER A 24 -2.12 15.38 6.25
N SER A 25 -2.91 14.44 6.74
CA SER A 25 -2.50 13.04 6.86
C SER A 25 -3.62 12.05 6.57
N ILE A 26 -3.28 10.96 5.89
CA ILE A 26 -4.18 9.84 5.63
C ILE A 26 -3.56 8.52 6.04
N LEU A 27 -4.38 7.59 6.48
CA LEU A 27 -4.00 6.21 6.72
C LEU A 27 -4.59 5.33 5.61
N ILE A 28 -3.74 4.66 4.86
CA ILE A 28 -4.12 3.63 3.90
C ILE A 28 -4.14 2.31 4.64
N ASP A 29 -5.30 1.70 4.74
CA ASP A 29 -5.59 0.49 5.51
C ASP A 29 -5.36 0.60 7.03
N CYS A 30 -6.08 -0.23 7.77
CA CYS A 30 -6.07 -0.27 9.23
C CYS A 30 -6.19 -1.72 9.72
N GLY A 31 -5.29 -2.59 9.22
CA GLY A 31 -5.37 -4.04 9.35
C GLY A 31 -4.86 -4.61 10.66
N PHE A 32 -4.11 -3.84 11.44
CA PHE A 32 -3.69 -4.24 12.78
C PHE A 32 -4.80 -4.01 13.82
N SER A 33 -4.65 -4.56 15.03
CA SER A 33 -5.52 -4.14 16.13
C SER A 33 -5.32 -2.64 16.42
N LEU A 34 -6.38 -1.97 16.90
CA LEU A 34 -6.32 -0.53 17.20
C LEU A 34 -5.14 -0.18 18.12
N LYS A 35 -4.93 -0.98 19.18
CA LYS A 35 -3.78 -0.82 20.09
C LYS A 35 -2.44 -0.89 19.34
N GLN A 36 -2.30 -1.81 18.40
CA GLN A 36 -1.05 -1.97 17.64
C GLN A 36 -0.81 -0.80 16.69
N ILE A 37 -1.85 -0.25 16.06
CA ILE A 37 -1.70 0.93 15.22
C ILE A 37 -1.31 2.14 16.07
N GLU A 38 -1.97 2.38 17.20
CA GLU A 38 -1.63 3.48 18.10
C GLU A 38 -0.20 3.37 18.64
N LEU A 39 0.29 2.16 18.95
CA LEU A 39 1.68 1.96 19.34
C LEU A 39 2.65 2.27 18.20
N ARG A 40 2.32 1.90 16.95
CA ARG A 40 3.15 2.17 15.77
C ARG A 40 3.18 3.66 15.43
N LEU A 41 2.04 4.35 15.52
CA LEU A 41 1.96 5.81 15.38
C LEU A 41 2.78 6.52 16.47
N LYS A 42 2.69 6.06 17.72
CA LYS A 42 3.50 6.59 18.82
C LYS A 42 5.01 6.46 18.58
N ARG A 43 5.47 5.37 17.96
CA ARG A 43 6.91 5.17 17.64
C ARG A 43 7.46 6.22 16.66
N ILE A 44 6.61 6.87 15.92
CA ILE A 44 6.94 7.92 14.94
C ILE A 44 6.45 9.30 15.36
N ASP A 45 6.07 9.47 16.64
CA ASP A 45 5.57 10.71 17.22
C ASP A 45 4.35 11.31 16.51
N VAL A 46 3.49 10.46 15.91
CA VAL A 46 2.23 10.86 15.29
C VAL A 46 1.07 10.60 16.24
N LYS A 47 0.25 11.61 16.45
CA LYS A 47 -0.98 11.50 17.24
C LYS A 47 -2.09 10.90 16.37
N PRO A 48 -2.84 9.92 16.88
CA PRO A 48 -3.93 9.30 16.10
C PRO A 48 -5.01 10.32 15.68
N ASP A 49 -5.31 11.30 16.49
CA ASP A 49 -6.29 12.37 16.23
C ASP A 49 -5.85 13.40 15.19
N SER A 50 -4.59 13.35 14.73
CA SER A 50 -4.12 14.16 13.59
C SER A 50 -4.37 13.50 12.24
N ILE A 51 -4.98 12.30 12.17
CA ILE A 51 -5.27 11.60 10.92
C ILE A 51 -6.61 12.07 10.37
N ASP A 52 -6.61 12.75 9.23
CA ASP A 52 -7.81 13.32 8.61
C ASP A 52 -8.73 12.24 8.03
N ALA A 53 -8.14 11.19 7.44
CA ALA A 53 -8.89 10.13 6.80
C ALA A 53 -8.21 8.76 6.88
N ILE A 54 -9.04 7.73 6.94
CA ILE A 54 -8.68 6.32 6.77
C ILE A 54 -9.30 5.84 5.47
N ILE A 55 -8.50 5.30 4.55
CA ILE A 55 -8.96 4.76 3.28
C ILE A 55 -8.69 3.27 3.26
N VAL A 56 -9.75 2.46 3.18
CA VAL A 56 -9.63 1.00 3.16
C VAL A 56 -9.68 0.50 1.73
N THR A 57 -8.66 -0.24 1.33
CA THR A 57 -8.52 -0.75 -0.03
C THR A 57 -9.50 -1.88 -0.32
N HIS A 58 -9.71 -2.79 0.63
CA HIS A 58 -10.66 -3.88 0.52
C HIS A 58 -11.04 -4.48 1.89
N HIS A 59 -11.99 -5.42 1.89
CA HIS A 59 -12.66 -5.91 3.10
C HIS A 59 -11.85 -6.91 3.95
N HIS A 60 -10.72 -7.45 3.47
CA HIS A 60 -9.95 -8.43 4.24
C HIS A 60 -9.48 -7.89 5.59
N GLY A 61 -9.46 -8.78 6.60
CA GLY A 61 -9.21 -8.37 7.98
C GLY A 61 -7.82 -7.75 8.22
N ASP A 62 -6.83 -8.15 7.45
CA ASP A 62 -5.47 -7.57 7.49
C ASP A 62 -5.36 -6.20 6.81
N HIS A 63 -6.47 -5.66 6.28
CA HIS A 63 -6.61 -4.29 5.76
C HIS A 63 -7.65 -3.48 6.51
N SER A 64 -8.76 -4.08 6.94
CA SER A 64 -9.95 -3.39 7.43
C SER A 64 -10.21 -3.49 8.94
N LYS A 65 -9.55 -4.42 9.64
CA LYS A 65 -9.87 -4.90 11.00
C LYS A 65 -10.21 -3.83 12.03
N SER A 66 -9.54 -2.72 12.03
CA SER A 66 -9.74 -1.65 13.02
C SER A 66 -10.24 -0.35 12.42
N ALA A 67 -10.48 -0.29 11.11
CA ALA A 67 -10.75 0.95 10.40
C ALA A 67 -11.93 1.75 10.98
N LEU A 68 -13.09 1.12 11.17
CA LEU A 68 -14.26 1.80 11.74
C LEU A 68 -14.02 2.27 13.17
N ARG A 69 -13.40 1.42 14.02
CA ARG A 69 -13.12 1.79 15.41
C ARG A 69 -12.09 2.92 15.50
N ALA A 70 -11.10 2.90 14.63
CA ALA A 70 -10.10 3.94 14.53
C ALA A 70 -10.74 5.27 14.13
N SER A 71 -11.55 5.26 13.06
CA SER A 71 -12.21 6.46 12.57
C SER A 71 -13.12 7.09 13.63
N GLN A 72 -13.90 6.29 14.35
CA GLN A 72 -14.77 6.75 15.44
C GLN A 72 -13.99 7.31 16.63
N LYS A 73 -12.86 6.66 17.00
CA LYS A 73 -12.06 7.07 18.16
C LYS A 73 -11.23 8.34 17.88
N TRP A 74 -10.73 8.46 16.65
CA TRP A 74 -9.84 9.54 16.25
C TRP A 74 -10.56 10.70 15.55
N GLU A 75 -11.88 10.55 15.36
CA GLU A 75 -12.72 11.49 14.61
C GLU A 75 -12.29 11.67 13.14
N SER A 76 -11.60 10.66 12.59
CA SER A 76 -11.14 10.63 11.20
C SER A 76 -12.26 10.22 10.25
N LYS A 77 -12.27 10.73 9.02
CA LYS A 77 -13.21 10.27 7.99
C LYS A 77 -12.83 8.87 7.50
N LEU A 78 -13.78 7.94 7.45
CA LEU A 78 -13.56 6.61 6.86
C LEU A 78 -14.04 6.60 5.42
N TYR A 79 -13.22 6.03 4.52
CA TYR A 79 -13.52 5.87 3.10
C TYR A 79 -13.28 4.43 2.64
N SER A 80 -14.13 3.92 1.76
CA SER A 80 -13.93 2.68 1.01
C SER A 80 -14.75 2.67 -0.27
N ASN A 81 -14.53 1.69 -1.16
CA ASN A 81 -15.50 1.42 -2.21
C ASN A 81 -16.81 0.85 -1.61
N THR A 82 -17.89 0.88 -2.40
CA THR A 82 -19.21 0.45 -1.95
C THR A 82 -19.25 -1.02 -1.54
N GLU A 83 -18.55 -1.89 -2.29
CA GLU A 83 -18.52 -3.32 -2.00
C GLU A 83 -17.84 -3.63 -0.67
N THR A 84 -16.71 -2.98 -0.38
CA THR A 84 -16.02 -3.10 0.91
C THR A 84 -16.91 -2.64 2.06
N ALA A 85 -17.60 -1.49 1.94
CA ALA A 85 -18.52 -1.02 2.96
C ALA A 85 -19.63 -2.03 3.23
N ILE A 86 -20.24 -2.60 2.19
CA ILE A 86 -21.28 -3.63 2.30
C ILE A 86 -20.75 -4.89 3.00
N LYS A 87 -19.62 -5.42 2.56
CA LYS A 87 -19.01 -6.65 3.15
C LYS A 87 -18.61 -6.46 4.60
N MET A 88 -18.19 -5.26 4.97
CA MET A 88 -17.84 -4.89 6.34
C MET A 88 -19.06 -4.54 7.20
N GLY A 89 -20.24 -4.41 6.62
CA GLY A 89 -21.44 -3.98 7.31
C GLY A 89 -21.40 -2.53 7.78
N TRP A 90 -20.60 -1.68 7.15
CA TRP A 90 -20.49 -0.25 7.47
C TRP A 90 -21.64 0.54 6.83
N ASN A 91 -22.22 1.43 7.61
CA ASN A 91 -23.27 2.30 7.10
C ASN A 91 -22.67 3.38 6.18
N PRO A 92 -23.01 3.43 4.88
CA PRO A 92 -22.40 4.36 3.93
C PRO A 92 -22.82 5.83 4.14
N ILE A 93 -23.83 6.09 4.99
CA ILE A 93 -24.29 7.45 5.29
C ILE A 93 -23.62 7.99 6.55
N SER A 94 -23.50 7.16 7.60
CA SER A 94 -23.09 7.61 8.94
C SER A 94 -21.69 7.15 9.37
N GLU A 95 -21.15 6.09 8.76
CA GLU A 95 -19.90 5.46 9.23
C GLU A 95 -18.79 5.49 8.17
N CYS A 96 -19.11 5.28 6.90
CA CYS A 96 -18.13 5.17 5.83
C CYS A 96 -18.58 5.93 4.58
N ARG A 97 -17.79 6.84 4.09
CA ARG A 97 -18.02 7.52 2.82
C ARG A 97 -17.60 6.60 1.69
N THR A 98 -18.53 6.27 0.81
CA THR A 98 -18.23 5.44 -0.35
C THR A 98 -17.88 6.28 -1.57
N PHE A 99 -17.05 5.74 -2.42
CA PHE A 99 -16.62 6.34 -3.68
C PHE A 99 -16.71 5.34 -4.83
N GLY A 100 -16.75 5.87 -6.05
CA GLY A 100 -16.68 5.10 -7.28
C GLY A 100 -15.23 4.90 -7.76
N ASN A 101 -15.05 3.92 -8.65
CA ASN A 101 -13.76 3.69 -9.31
C ASN A 101 -13.37 4.88 -10.18
N LEU A 102 -12.08 5.24 -10.15
CA LEU A 102 -11.54 6.37 -10.89
C LEU A 102 -12.14 7.74 -10.50
N GLU A 103 -12.87 7.79 -9.41
CA GLU A 103 -13.39 9.01 -8.83
C GLU A 103 -12.33 9.62 -7.89
N ARG A 104 -11.83 10.80 -8.24
CA ARG A 104 -10.85 11.50 -7.40
C ARG A 104 -11.49 12.01 -6.12
N LEU A 105 -10.90 11.66 -4.99
CA LEU A 105 -11.30 12.12 -3.66
C LEU A 105 -10.38 13.26 -3.23
N GLU A 106 -10.96 14.43 -3.02
CA GLU A 106 -10.26 15.54 -2.37
C GLU A 106 -10.40 15.37 -0.86
N ILE A 107 -9.33 14.96 -0.19
CA ILE A 107 -9.30 14.77 1.27
C ILE A 107 -9.11 16.12 1.96
N SER A 108 -8.19 16.92 1.43
CA SER A 108 -7.84 18.28 1.86
C SER A 108 -7.32 19.09 0.67
N GLU A 109 -6.89 20.33 0.90
CA GLU A 109 -6.18 21.12 -0.12
C GLU A 109 -4.81 20.52 -0.48
N GLU A 110 -4.24 19.70 0.40
CA GLU A 110 -2.88 19.16 0.29
C GLU A 110 -2.85 17.69 -0.16
N ILE A 111 -3.93 16.94 -0.02
CA ILE A 111 -3.99 15.50 -0.39
C ILE A 111 -5.25 15.18 -1.17
N SER A 112 -5.05 14.63 -2.34
CA SER A 112 -6.10 13.96 -3.12
C SER A 112 -5.74 12.51 -3.42
N VAL A 113 -6.75 11.66 -3.58
CA VAL A 113 -6.60 10.22 -3.79
C VAL A 113 -7.45 9.77 -4.96
N LEU A 114 -6.85 8.97 -5.85
CA LEU A 114 -7.53 8.35 -6.98
C LEU A 114 -7.53 6.83 -6.79
N PRO A 115 -8.70 6.20 -6.54
CA PRO A 115 -8.83 4.77 -6.45
C PRO A 115 -8.84 4.12 -7.84
N ILE A 116 -8.01 3.10 -8.03
CA ILE A 116 -7.88 2.34 -9.28
C ILE A 116 -8.33 0.90 -9.02
N PRO A 117 -9.35 0.37 -9.70
CA PRO A 117 -9.80 -0.99 -9.47
C PRO A 117 -8.75 -2.01 -9.91
N ILE A 118 -8.52 -3.01 -9.07
CA ILE A 118 -7.61 -4.12 -9.30
C ILE A 118 -8.27 -5.45 -8.93
N PRO A 119 -7.93 -6.56 -9.62
CA PRO A 119 -8.50 -7.86 -9.32
C PRO A 119 -7.86 -8.47 -8.07
N HIS A 120 -8.71 -8.88 -7.11
CA HIS A 120 -8.31 -9.66 -5.95
C HIS A 120 -9.49 -10.48 -5.42
N ASP A 121 -9.31 -11.79 -5.26
CA ASP A 121 -10.37 -12.74 -4.92
C ASP A 121 -11.66 -12.51 -5.77
N ASP A 122 -12.84 -12.67 -5.15
CA ASP A 122 -14.16 -12.44 -5.78
C ASP A 122 -14.73 -11.05 -5.44
N ALA A 123 -13.87 -10.11 -5.01
CA ALA A 123 -14.28 -8.79 -4.58
C ALA A 123 -13.47 -7.70 -5.26
N GLU A 124 -14.06 -6.52 -5.32
CA GLU A 124 -13.37 -5.34 -5.82
C GLU A 124 -12.35 -4.84 -4.80
N ASN A 125 -11.07 -4.91 -5.18
CA ASN A 125 -9.96 -4.26 -4.49
C ASN A 125 -9.53 -3.01 -5.26
N ILE A 126 -8.88 -2.08 -4.60
CA ILE A 126 -8.37 -0.86 -5.20
C ILE A 126 -6.89 -0.64 -4.87
N ALA A 127 -6.14 -0.25 -5.89
CA ALA A 127 -4.89 0.46 -5.70
C ALA A 127 -5.18 1.96 -5.57
N LEU A 128 -4.27 2.70 -4.95
CA LEU A 128 -4.45 4.13 -4.70
C LEU A 128 -3.32 4.94 -5.35
N ILE A 129 -3.67 6.04 -5.99
CA ILE A 129 -2.71 7.07 -6.37
C ILE A 129 -2.96 8.28 -5.47
N VAL A 130 -2.04 8.55 -4.57
CA VAL A 130 -2.06 9.74 -3.71
C VAL A 130 -1.29 10.85 -4.41
N SER A 131 -1.88 12.03 -4.46
CA SER A 131 -1.25 13.23 -5.04
C SER A 131 -1.32 14.38 -4.05
N ASN A 132 -0.29 15.22 -4.06
CA ASN A 132 -0.33 16.45 -3.28
C ASN A 132 -0.50 17.71 -4.15
N GLY A 133 -0.70 18.87 -3.50
CA GLY A 133 -0.88 20.15 -4.17
C GLY A 133 0.30 20.59 -5.06
N ASP A 134 1.51 20.10 -4.80
CA ASP A 134 2.72 20.38 -5.58
C ASP A 134 2.89 19.44 -6.79
N GLY A 135 1.96 18.50 -7.01
CA GLY A 135 1.97 17.57 -8.15
C GLY A 135 2.80 16.30 -7.94
N TYR A 136 3.34 16.06 -6.74
CA TYR A 136 3.97 14.76 -6.44
C TYR A 136 2.91 13.67 -6.34
N ARG A 137 3.25 12.49 -6.89
CA ARG A 137 2.35 11.35 -6.93
C ARG A 137 3.03 10.11 -6.36
N ALA A 138 2.28 9.38 -5.53
CA ALA A 138 2.68 8.11 -4.95
C ALA A 138 1.62 7.04 -5.26
N GLY A 139 2.04 5.88 -5.77
CA GLY A 139 1.18 4.74 -6.05
C GLY A 139 1.28 3.67 -4.95
N PHE A 140 0.14 3.09 -4.56
CA PHE A 140 0.04 2.01 -3.58
C PHE A 140 -0.80 0.89 -4.17
N ALA A 141 -0.20 -0.29 -4.35
CA ALA A 141 -0.85 -1.45 -4.98
C ALA A 141 -0.43 -2.73 -4.25
N THR A 142 -1.29 -3.22 -3.37
CA THR A 142 -1.14 -4.48 -2.65
C THR A 142 -2.37 -5.36 -2.86
N ASP A 143 -2.19 -6.65 -2.67
CA ASP A 143 -3.26 -7.63 -2.86
C ASP A 143 -3.84 -7.60 -4.27
N LEU A 144 -3.00 -7.93 -5.23
CA LEU A 144 -3.37 -8.04 -6.63
C LEU A 144 -2.67 -9.23 -7.29
N GLY A 145 -3.41 -10.03 -8.05
CA GLY A 145 -2.83 -11.13 -8.82
C GLY A 145 -2.41 -10.72 -10.23
N GLU A 146 -2.84 -9.54 -10.68
CA GLU A 146 -2.56 -9.01 -12.02
C GLU A 146 -2.63 -7.48 -12.01
N ALA A 147 -1.66 -6.81 -12.62
CA ALA A 147 -1.73 -5.37 -12.83
C ALA A 147 -2.53 -5.05 -14.11
N THR A 148 -3.64 -4.35 -13.96
CA THR A 148 -4.46 -3.90 -15.08
C THR A 148 -3.74 -2.83 -15.91
N VAL A 149 -4.14 -2.67 -17.17
CA VAL A 149 -3.63 -1.59 -18.05
C VAL A 149 -3.87 -0.23 -17.40
N GLU A 150 -5.02 -0.06 -16.77
CA GLU A 150 -5.38 1.17 -16.08
C GLU A 150 -4.46 1.46 -14.89
N LEU A 151 -4.17 0.45 -14.05
CA LEU A 151 -3.23 0.60 -12.95
C LEU A 151 -1.83 1.02 -13.47
N LYS A 152 -1.29 0.29 -14.45
CA LYS A 152 0.03 0.60 -15.04
C LYS A 152 0.09 2.03 -15.58
N ARG A 153 -0.97 2.49 -16.28
CA ARG A 153 -1.08 3.84 -16.81
C ARG A 153 -0.96 4.90 -15.70
N HIS A 154 -1.60 4.68 -14.57
CA HIS A 154 -1.58 5.62 -13.44
C HIS A 154 -0.28 5.56 -12.64
N LEU A 155 0.31 4.37 -12.45
CA LEU A 155 1.59 4.20 -11.79
C LEU A 155 2.75 4.86 -12.55
N LYS A 156 2.68 4.89 -13.88
CA LYS A 156 3.73 5.44 -14.76
C LYS A 156 4.07 6.91 -14.52
N GLY A 157 3.21 7.66 -13.86
CA GLY A 157 3.47 9.07 -13.52
C GLY A 157 3.89 9.30 -12.06
N CYS A 158 4.08 8.25 -11.28
CA CYS A 158 4.40 8.35 -9.85
C CYS A 158 5.90 8.54 -9.62
N ALA A 159 6.24 9.34 -8.62
CA ALA A 159 7.61 9.50 -8.12
C ALA A 159 7.97 8.43 -7.08
N HIS A 160 6.95 7.85 -6.45
CA HIS A 160 7.05 6.73 -5.51
C HIS A 160 6.03 5.65 -5.85
N ILE A 161 6.41 4.38 -5.65
CA ILE A 161 5.50 3.25 -5.77
C ILE A 161 5.74 2.28 -4.60
N SER A 162 4.68 1.97 -3.86
CA SER A 162 4.60 0.84 -2.94
C SER A 162 3.80 -0.26 -3.62
N ILE A 163 4.45 -1.37 -3.94
CA ILE A 163 3.85 -2.45 -4.73
C ILE A 163 4.08 -3.81 -4.08
N GLU A 164 3.12 -4.70 -4.22
CA GLU A 164 3.22 -6.07 -3.74
C GLU A 164 4.38 -6.83 -4.40
N ALA A 165 5.11 -7.61 -3.58
CA ALA A 165 6.01 -8.68 -4.00
C ALA A 165 5.78 -9.87 -3.05
N ASN A 166 4.67 -10.58 -3.24
CA ASN A 166 4.18 -11.50 -2.22
C ASN A 166 5.03 -12.75 -2.11
N TYR A 167 5.32 -13.42 -3.23
CA TYR A 167 5.99 -14.71 -3.17
C TYR A 167 7.14 -14.88 -4.18
N ASP A 168 8.13 -15.63 -3.76
CA ASP A 168 9.09 -16.27 -4.65
C ASP A 168 8.46 -17.53 -5.23
N HIS A 169 8.48 -17.68 -6.55
CA HIS A 169 7.81 -18.79 -7.25
C HIS A 169 8.34 -20.16 -6.79
N ASN A 170 9.64 -20.31 -6.67
CA ASN A 170 10.26 -21.58 -6.30
C ASN A 170 9.94 -21.95 -4.85
N LYS A 171 10.03 -20.99 -3.92
CA LYS A 171 9.66 -21.23 -2.51
C LYS A 171 8.19 -21.62 -2.38
N LEU A 172 7.28 -20.97 -3.10
CA LEU A 172 5.86 -21.31 -3.07
C LEU A 172 5.62 -22.73 -3.61
N MET A 173 6.20 -23.07 -4.79
CA MET A 173 5.98 -24.38 -5.41
C MET A 173 6.58 -25.52 -4.58
N GLN A 174 7.75 -25.33 -3.99
CA GLN A 174 8.41 -26.32 -3.12
C GLN A 174 7.86 -26.32 -1.68
N GLY A 175 7.11 -25.27 -1.30
CA GLY A 175 6.57 -25.11 0.04
C GLY A 175 5.43 -26.09 0.37
N LEU A 176 5.10 -26.18 1.68
CA LEU A 176 4.14 -27.15 2.23
C LEU A 176 2.67 -26.79 2.01
N TYR A 177 2.36 -25.71 1.28
CA TYR A 177 0.97 -25.34 1.01
C TYR A 177 0.30 -26.38 0.10
N PRO A 178 -0.99 -26.71 0.35
CA PRO A 178 -1.77 -27.53 -0.56
C PRO A 178 -1.84 -26.93 -1.98
N ASP A 179 -1.92 -27.76 -3.01
CA ASP A 179 -1.98 -27.31 -4.39
C ASP A 179 -3.16 -26.37 -4.67
N SER A 180 -4.29 -26.55 -3.99
CA SER A 180 -5.44 -25.66 -4.10
C SER A 180 -5.09 -24.23 -3.63
N LEU A 181 -4.34 -24.11 -2.52
CA LEU A 181 -3.90 -22.81 -2.01
C LEU A 181 -2.82 -22.20 -2.92
N LYS A 182 -1.88 -23.02 -3.44
CA LYS A 182 -0.88 -22.53 -4.41
C LYS A 182 -1.57 -21.97 -5.64
N ARG A 183 -2.57 -22.69 -6.21
CA ARG A 183 -3.36 -22.20 -7.37
C ARG A 183 -4.12 -20.91 -7.06
N ARG A 184 -4.69 -20.77 -5.85
CA ARG A 184 -5.35 -19.51 -5.45
C ARG A 184 -4.35 -18.36 -5.39
N ILE A 185 -3.19 -18.56 -4.77
CA ILE A 185 -2.14 -17.53 -4.64
C ILE A 185 -1.63 -17.09 -6.01
N THR A 186 -1.40 -18.02 -6.95
CA THR A 186 -0.85 -17.72 -8.28
C THR A 186 -1.90 -17.32 -9.31
N GLY A 187 -3.18 -17.36 -8.95
CA GLY A 187 -4.29 -17.02 -9.85
C GLY A 187 -4.46 -15.51 -10.05
N ARG A 188 -5.30 -15.13 -11.00
CA ARG A 188 -5.58 -13.72 -11.35
C ARG A 188 -6.08 -12.88 -10.17
N GLY A 189 -6.86 -13.46 -9.28
CA GLY A 189 -7.33 -12.82 -8.04
C GLY A 189 -6.42 -13.09 -6.84
N GLY A 190 -5.25 -13.71 -7.01
CA GLY A 190 -4.31 -14.01 -5.93
C GLY A 190 -3.35 -12.87 -5.66
N HIS A 191 -2.05 -13.17 -5.72
CA HIS A 191 -0.97 -12.24 -5.40
C HIS A 191 0.11 -12.22 -6.49
N LEU A 192 0.91 -11.17 -6.52
CA LEU A 192 2.06 -11.06 -7.42
C LEU A 192 3.26 -11.88 -6.91
N SER A 193 3.88 -12.63 -7.82
CA SER A 193 5.24 -13.13 -7.59
C SER A 193 6.28 -12.00 -7.71
N ASN A 194 7.49 -12.24 -7.20
CA ASN A 194 8.60 -11.30 -7.36
C ASN A 194 8.87 -10.97 -8.83
N SER A 195 8.82 -11.97 -9.73
CA SER A 195 9.03 -11.75 -11.18
C SER A 195 7.92 -10.93 -11.83
N GLN A 196 6.64 -11.19 -11.48
CA GLN A 196 5.53 -10.36 -11.98
C GLN A 196 5.65 -8.90 -11.50
N THR A 197 6.08 -8.69 -10.27
CA THR A 197 6.36 -7.35 -9.74
C THR A 197 7.48 -6.68 -10.52
N ALA A 198 8.57 -7.40 -10.81
CA ALA A 198 9.68 -6.90 -11.61
C ALA A 198 9.22 -6.51 -13.03
N ASP A 199 8.40 -7.35 -13.68
CA ASP A 199 7.83 -7.06 -15.01
C ASP A 199 6.98 -5.79 -15.00
N ILE A 200 6.09 -5.65 -14.00
CA ILE A 200 5.25 -4.45 -13.86
C ILE A 200 6.12 -3.20 -13.68
N ILE A 201 7.10 -3.25 -12.79
CA ILE A 201 8.00 -2.12 -12.53
C ILE A 201 8.75 -1.74 -13.82
N SER A 202 9.28 -2.71 -14.55
CA SER A 202 9.98 -2.48 -15.82
C SER A 202 9.09 -1.77 -16.85
N GLU A 203 7.82 -2.19 -16.97
CA GLU A 203 6.86 -1.57 -17.91
C GLU A 203 6.48 -0.12 -17.55
N ILE A 204 6.45 0.21 -16.27
CA ILE A 204 6.04 1.54 -15.80
C ILE A 204 7.20 2.48 -15.50
N LEU A 205 8.43 2.01 -15.66
CA LEU A 205 9.63 2.77 -15.36
C LEU A 205 9.70 4.08 -16.15
N THR A 206 9.92 5.17 -15.44
CA THR A 206 10.13 6.51 -16.02
C THR A 206 11.22 7.23 -15.23
N PRO A 207 11.84 8.28 -15.81
CA PRO A 207 12.81 9.11 -15.07
C PRO A 207 12.24 9.77 -13.81
N ASN A 208 10.91 9.87 -13.68
CA ASN A 208 10.24 10.44 -12.50
C ASN A 208 10.18 9.47 -11.34
N LEU A 209 10.18 8.16 -11.58
CA LEU A 209 10.14 7.16 -10.53
C LEU A 209 11.46 7.14 -9.78
N ARG A 210 11.43 7.46 -8.51
CA ARG A 210 12.62 7.61 -7.66
C ARG A 210 12.70 6.60 -6.53
N THR A 211 11.55 6.12 -6.05
CA THR A 211 11.51 5.12 -4.98
C THR A 211 10.50 4.03 -5.25
N ILE A 212 10.89 2.83 -4.92
CA ILE A 212 10.06 1.64 -4.93
C ILE A 212 10.12 1.02 -3.53
N VAL A 213 8.95 0.71 -2.96
CA VAL A 213 8.85 -0.10 -1.75
C VAL A 213 8.17 -1.41 -2.12
N LEU A 214 8.85 -2.52 -1.92
CA LEU A 214 8.27 -3.85 -2.05
C LEU A 214 7.52 -4.18 -0.76
N CYS A 215 6.23 -4.48 -0.91
CA CYS A 215 5.27 -4.64 0.17
C CYS A 215 4.66 -6.03 0.18
N HIS A 216 3.94 -6.35 1.26
CA HIS A 216 3.09 -7.53 1.38
C HIS A 216 3.83 -8.86 1.10
N LEU A 217 5.09 -8.95 1.56
CA LEU A 217 5.90 -10.16 1.40
C LEU A 217 5.35 -11.29 2.30
N SER A 218 5.21 -12.48 1.73
CA SER A 218 4.84 -13.68 2.48
C SER A 218 5.97 -14.12 3.41
N ASP A 219 5.68 -14.23 4.70
CA ASP A 219 6.64 -14.76 5.70
C ASP A 219 7.14 -16.18 5.37
N LYS A 220 6.33 -16.99 4.68
CA LYS A 220 6.64 -18.39 4.37
C LYS A 220 7.22 -18.58 2.96
N ASN A 221 6.67 -17.86 2.00
CA ASN A 221 6.95 -18.11 0.59
C ASN A 221 7.80 -17.02 -0.06
N ASN A 222 8.40 -16.13 0.73
CA ASN A 222 9.31 -15.11 0.24
C ASN A 222 10.46 -14.86 1.23
N ALA A 223 11.38 -14.00 0.83
CA ALA A 223 12.37 -13.37 1.69
C ALA A 223 12.75 -12.02 1.09
N PRO A 224 13.09 -11.01 1.92
CA PRO A 224 13.44 -9.68 1.45
C PRO A 224 14.48 -9.66 0.32
N HIS A 225 15.57 -10.40 0.48
CA HIS A 225 16.63 -10.46 -0.52
C HIS A 225 16.22 -11.11 -1.86
N LEU A 226 15.25 -12.03 -1.85
CA LEU A 226 14.74 -12.66 -3.08
C LEU A 226 13.88 -11.66 -3.86
N ALA A 227 12.98 -10.94 -3.18
CA ALA A 227 12.17 -9.91 -3.82
C ALA A 227 13.03 -8.78 -4.39
N GLU A 228 13.99 -8.27 -3.61
CA GLU A 228 14.89 -7.20 -4.02
C GLU A 228 15.77 -7.62 -5.21
N SER A 229 16.40 -8.80 -5.15
CA SER A 229 17.29 -9.26 -6.21
C SER A 229 16.56 -9.50 -7.53
N GLU A 230 15.34 -10.05 -7.50
CA GLU A 230 14.53 -10.29 -8.70
C GLU A 230 14.19 -8.97 -9.41
N VAL A 231 13.75 -7.98 -8.64
CA VAL A 231 13.45 -6.66 -9.19
C VAL A 231 14.71 -5.97 -9.71
N LEU A 232 15.80 -5.98 -8.94
CA LEU A 232 17.06 -5.35 -9.34
C LEU A 232 17.65 -5.98 -10.61
N MET A 233 17.60 -7.30 -10.78
CA MET A 233 18.10 -7.95 -11.98
C MET A 233 17.42 -7.41 -13.25
N GLN A 234 16.16 -7.03 -13.17
CA GLN A 234 15.39 -6.58 -14.32
C GLN A 234 15.56 -5.08 -14.62
N ILE A 235 15.68 -4.24 -13.59
CA ILE A 235 15.64 -2.79 -13.77
C ILE A 235 16.95 -2.05 -13.48
N ALA A 236 18.02 -2.74 -13.02
CA ALA A 236 19.24 -2.10 -12.54
C ALA A 236 19.94 -1.18 -13.56
N ASN A 237 19.81 -1.46 -14.85
CA ASN A 237 20.43 -0.64 -15.90
C ASN A 237 19.71 0.69 -16.14
N GLU A 238 18.41 0.75 -15.86
CA GLU A 238 17.53 1.87 -16.20
C GLU A 238 17.11 2.66 -14.96
N PHE A 239 16.87 1.99 -13.83
CA PHE A 239 16.42 2.62 -12.60
C PHE A 239 17.59 3.25 -11.83
N LYS A 240 17.46 4.54 -11.53
CA LYS A 240 18.47 5.32 -10.78
C LYS A 240 18.01 5.70 -9.37
N GLY A 241 16.85 5.21 -8.97
CA GLY A 241 16.27 5.46 -7.65
C GLY A 241 16.71 4.46 -6.59
N SER A 242 15.89 4.32 -5.56
CA SER A 242 16.14 3.41 -4.44
C SER A 242 15.01 2.41 -4.27
N ILE A 243 15.35 1.16 -3.95
CA ILE A 243 14.39 0.10 -3.59
C ILE A 243 14.48 -0.12 -2.09
N PHE A 244 13.33 -0.25 -1.46
CA PHE A 244 13.18 -0.56 -0.04
C PHE A 244 12.19 -1.71 0.12
N ILE A 245 12.19 -2.34 1.29
CA ILE A 245 11.26 -3.40 1.63
C ILE A 245 10.54 -3.04 2.91
N SER A 246 9.22 -3.08 2.88
CA SER A 246 8.40 -2.90 4.08
C SER A 246 8.16 -4.23 4.76
N GLY A 247 8.58 -4.34 6.00
CA GLY A 247 8.36 -5.52 6.84
C GLY A 247 7.02 -5.50 7.57
N GLN A 248 6.68 -6.67 8.14
CA GLN A 248 5.44 -6.85 8.93
C GLN A 248 5.46 -6.03 10.23
N ASP A 249 6.62 -5.83 10.83
CA ASP A 249 6.76 -5.26 12.17
C ASP A 249 7.21 -3.79 12.18
N GLY A 250 7.04 -3.07 11.05
CA GLY A 250 7.32 -1.63 10.96
C GLY A 250 6.68 -0.78 12.08
N PRO A 251 6.88 0.51 12.09
CA PRO A 251 7.59 1.29 11.06
C PRO A 251 9.11 1.17 11.15
N ASP A 252 9.76 0.99 10.00
CA ASP A 252 11.21 0.86 9.92
C ASP A 252 11.85 2.14 9.38
N PHE A 253 11.16 2.84 8.50
CA PHE A 253 11.67 4.05 7.84
C PHE A 253 10.54 4.95 7.33
N LYS A 254 10.88 6.21 7.10
CA LYS A 254 10.08 7.21 6.38
C LYS A 254 10.74 7.52 5.04
N ILE A 255 9.95 7.60 3.99
CA ILE A 255 10.36 8.09 2.67
C ILE A 255 9.75 9.48 2.48
N VAL A 256 10.56 10.43 2.05
CA VAL A 256 10.11 11.77 1.68
C VAL A 256 10.29 11.92 0.18
N VAL A 257 9.21 12.12 -0.54
CA VAL A 257 9.18 12.38 -1.99
C VAL A 257 9.04 13.87 -2.22
N GLY A 258 10.11 14.52 -2.66
CA GLY A 258 10.16 15.98 -2.86
C GLY A 258 11.06 16.39 -4.03
N GLU A 259 11.24 17.71 -4.23
CA GLU A 259 11.94 18.26 -5.41
C GLU A 259 13.41 17.86 -5.54
N LYS A 260 14.14 17.70 -4.45
CA LYS A 260 15.61 17.59 -4.51
C LYS A 260 16.20 16.28 -4.01
N GLU A 261 15.60 15.63 -3.05
CA GLU A 261 16.15 14.43 -2.45
C GLU A 261 15.07 13.50 -1.91
N ILE A 262 15.29 12.19 -2.07
CA ILE A 262 14.56 11.18 -1.33
C ILE A 262 15.33 10.95 -0.03
N LYS A 263 14.68 11.17 1.10
CA LYS A 263 15.27 10.91 2.41
C LYS A 263 14.67 9.62 2.98
N LYS A 264 15.52 8.66 3.28
CA LYS A 264 15.17 7.54 4.15
C LYS A 264 15.54 7.94 5.58
N ILE A 265 14.54 8.04 6.46
CA ILE A 265 14.74 8.23 7.89
C ILE A 265 14.40 6.90 8.56
N THR A 266 15.39 6.28 9.21
CA THR A 266 15.22 5.00 9.90
C THR A 266 14.80 5.23 11.34
N TYR A 267 13.81 4.48 11.81
CA TYR A 267 13.38 4.48 13.22
C TYR A 267 14.12 3.37 13.97
N SER A 268 14.65 3.69 15.15
CA SER A 268 15.24 2.69 16.02
C SER A 268 14.16 1.74 16.53
N GLN A 269 14.42 0.46 16.48
CA GLN A 269 13.61 -0.55 17.16
C GLN A 269 13.99 -0.51 18.65
N ASN A 270 13.25 0.25 19.45
CA ASN A 270 13.31 0.23 20.91
C ASN A 270 12.12 -0.55 21.47
#